data_850da707d3c4e24e9f25396c6d0ee2b8
#
_entry.id   850da707d3c4e24e9f25396c6d0ee2b8
#
_cell.length_a   1.000
_cell.length_b   1.000
_cell.length_c   1.000
_cell.angle_alpha   90.00
_cell.angle_beta   90.00
_cell.angle_gamma   90.00
#
_symmetry.space_group_name_H-M   'P 1'
#
loop_
_entity.id
_entity.type
_entity.pdbx_description
1 polymer ?
#
loop_
_entity_poly.entity_id
_entity_poly.type
_entity_poly.pdbx_seq_one_letter_code
_entity_poly.pdbx_strand_id
1 'polypeptide(L)'
;MRAEQLNKPRIAAQSVRVPGVAPRWALPTVRAALVLTDALVAVGAFLLAYHLREGYAIVQHGSAGHWAWSVEFRPYAAVLLFVLPVRLLAQGYYDLYRLRGEFSYVDELVRVFKATAVGSLLLVALAFLYRGGFTYSAFSYSRGVFLIDFCLALTTLSLLRLTVRAAQAAARRREINLIPTLVVGRNAEAALCVTEMRARPELGYRVIGVVENGALDESVPEKFEGVPVVGEVSTLAELIRETGANEVIITDPRVAGELLFDVMMRVGRQRKVEFRIAPSLFNCLPRKTEIDQIGALPMIQLFREPLSGWARVVKHSLDIFVAALALTLLAPLWLIIALLIKLDSRGPVFYRQERVGMDG
;
A
#
# COMPACT_ATOMS: atom_id res chain seq x y z
N MET A 1 16.26 -45.48 10.66
CA MET A 1 14.98 -45.52 9.90
C MET A 1 13.72 -45.10 10.68
N ARG A 2 13.72 -45.00 12.02
CA ARG A 2 12.54 -44.54 12.79
C ARG A 2 12.51 -43.02 13.08
N ALA A 3 13.64 -42.32 12.98
CA ALA A 3 13.72 -40.88 13.25
C ALA A 3 13.31 -39.99 12.07
N GLU A 4 13.33 -40.53 10.86
CA GLU A 4 13.01 -39.78 9.63
C GLU A 4 11.50 -39.71 9.30
N GLN A 5 10.69 -40.57 9.95
CA GLN A 5 9.23 -40.61 9.76
C GLN A 5 8.46 -39.64 10.70
N LEU A 6 9.10 -39.11 11.74
CA LEU A 6 8.49 -38.21 12.73
C LEU A 6 8.42 -36.75 12.29
N ASN A 7 9.08 -36.41 11.19
CA ASN A 7 9.16 -34.99 10.72
C ASN A 7 8.31 -34.69 9.47
N LYS A 8 7.34 -35.55 9.14
CA LYS A 8 6.35 -35.22 8.10
C LYS A 8 5.21 -34.46 8.73
N PRO A 9 4.79 -33.30 8.15
CA PRO A 9 3.61 -32.59 8.62
C PRO A 9 2.43 -33.56 8.68
N ARG A 10 1.74 -33.60 9.83
CA ARG A 10 0.67 -34.57 10.18
C ARG A 10 -0.51 -34.58 9.20
N ILE A 11 -0.67 -33.51 8.44
CA ILE A 11 -1.63 -33.39 7.35
C ILE A 11 -0.83 -32.92 6.14
N ALA A 12 -0.77 -33.75 5.09
CA ALA A 12 -0.17 -33.32 3.84
C ALA A 12 -0.81 -31.98 3.42
N ALA A 13 0.01 -30.92 3.37
CA ALA A 13 -0.42 -29.55 3.05
C ALA A 13 -1.19 -29.46 1.72
N GLN A 14 -1.17 -30.52 0.92
CA GLN A 14 -1.97 -30.69 -0.31
C GLN A 14 -3.48 -30.69 -0.07
N SER A 15 -3.98 -30.97 1.15
CA SER A 15 -5.43 -30.94 1.45
C SER A 15 -5.96 -29.53 1.77
N VAL A 16 -5.08 -28.56 2.03
CA VAL A 16 -5.44 -27.17 2.34
C VAL A 16 -5.32 -26.29 1.08
N ARG A 17 -5.91 -26.73 -0.03
CA ARG A 17 -6.08 -25.81 -1.17
C ARG A 17 -7.07 -24.72 -0.77
N VAL A 18 -6.60 -23.47 -0.77
CA VAL A 18 -7.43 -22.29 -0.50
C VAL A 18 -8.29 -22.02 -1.75
N PRO A 19 -9.58 -22.38 -1.76
CA PRO A 19 -10.44 -21.98 -2.86
C PRO A 19 -10.68 -20.48 -2.81
N GLY A 20 -10.74 -19.82 -3.96
CA GLY A 20 -11.11 -18.40 -4.05
C GLY A 20 -9.99 -17.39 -3.97
N VAL A 21 -8.71 -17.80 -4.09
CA VAL A 21 -7.61 -16.85 -4.24
C VAL A 21 -7.73 -16.17 -5.60
N ALA A 22 -7.88 -14.85 -5.60
CA ALA A 22 -7.92 -14.08 -6.84
C ALA A 22 -6.63 -14.28 -7.65
N PRO A 23 -6.71 -14.38 -8.98
CA PRO A 23 -5.54 -14.52 -9.84
C PRO A 23 -4.51 -13.41 -9.54
N ARG A 24 -3.22 -13.71 -9.68
CA ARG A 24 -2.14 -12.75 -9.40
C ARG A 24 -2.26 -11.44 -10.17
N TRP A 25 -2.90 -11.45 -11.32
CA TRP A 25 -3.15 -10.28 -12.14
C TRP A 25 -4.31 -9.40 -11.65
N ALA A 26 -5.27 -9.94 -10.87
CA ALA A 26 -6.49 -9.23 -10.49
C ALA A 26 -6.21 -7.99 -9.62
N LEU A 27 -5.34 -8.10 -8.62
CA LEU A 27 -5.01 -6.96 -7.76
C LEU A 27 -4.32 -5.80 -8.49
N PRO A 28 -3.28 -6.04 -9.35
CA PRO A 28 -2.70 -4.95 -10.13
C PRO A 28 -3.68 -4.35 -11.13
N THR A 29 -4.56 -5.16 -11.75
CA THR A 29 -5.59 -4.66 -12.67
C THR A 29 -6.60 -3.77 -11.97
N VAL A 30 -7.11 -4.18 -10.80
CA VAL A 30 -8.02 -3.35 -10.00
C VAL A 30 -7.34 -2.05 -9.56
N ARG A 31 -6.06 -2.09 -9.17
CA ARG A 31 -5.30 -0.86 -8.85
C ARG A 31 -5.17 0.05 -10.06
N ALA A 32 -4.82 -0.48 -11.21
CA ALA A 32 -4.71 0.29 -12.44
C ALA A 32 -6.06 0.93 -12.82
N ALA A 33 -7.16 0.18 -12.71
CA ALA A 33 -8.49 0.70 -12.93
C ALA A 33 -8.86 1.83 -11.95
N LEU A 34 -8.51 1.69 -10.67
CA LEU A 34 -8.72 2.75 -9.67
C LEU A 34 -7.91 4.01 -10.00
N VAL A 35 -6.63 3.87 -10.36
CA VAL A 35 -5.78 5.01 -10.75
C VAL A 35 -6.36 5.71 -11.98
N LEU A 36 -6.81 4.94 -12.98
CA LEU A 36 -7.43 5.50 -14.18
C LEU A 36 -8.74 6.24 -13.85
N THR A 37 -9.59 5.64 -13.02
CA THR A 37 -10.84 6.28 -12.58
C THR A 37 -10.58 7.55 -11.79
N ASP A 38 -9.60 7.55 -10.90
CA ASP A 38 -9.19 8.74 -10.14
C ASP A 38 -8.63 9.83 -11.05
N ALA A 39 -7.88 9.46 -12.08
CA ALA A 39 -7.40 10.39 -13.11
C ALA A 39 -8.58 11.04 -13.87
N LEU A 40 -9.57 10.25 -14.26
CA LEU A 40 -10.78 10.75 -14.91
C LEU A 40 -11.59 11.67 -13.98
N VAL A 41 -11.74 11.30 -12.71
CA VAL A 41 -12.39 12.15 -11.70
C VAL A 41 -11.62 13.45 -11.49
N ALA A 42 -10.29 13.39 -11.42
CA ALA A 42 -9.46 14.58 -11.22
C ALA A 42 -9.64 15.60 -12.35
N VAL A 43 -9.56 15.14 -13.60
CA VAL A 43 -9.75 16.01 -14.77
C VAL A 43 -11.21 16.42 -14.92
N GLY A 44 -12.14 15.47 -14.78
CA GLY A 44 -13.58 15.72 -14.96
C GLY A 44 -14.14 16.69 -13.92
N ALA A 45 -13.75 16.56 -12.65
CA ALA A 45 -14.16 17.49 -11.59
C ALA A 45 -13.69 18.91 -11.87
N PHE A 46 -12.44 19.07 -12.30
CA PHE A 46 -11.88 20.38 -12.63
C PHE A 46 -12.58 21.03 -13.84
N LEU A 47 -12.79 20.28 -14.92
CA LEU A 47 -13.50 20.78 -16.11
C LEU A 47 -14.96 21.10 -15.80
N LEU A 48 -15.62 20.26 -15.00
CA LEU A 48 -17.00 20.49 -14.58
C LEU A 48 -17.10 21.71 -13.64
N ALA A 49 -16.17 21.88 -12.72
CA ALA A 49 -16.11 23.04 -11.83
C ALA A 49 -15.97 24.36 -12.64
N TYR A 50 -15.09 24.33 -13.64
CA TYR A 50 -14.94 25.45 -14.56
C TYR A 50 -16.24 25.72 -15.32
N HIS A 51 -16.84 24.67 -15.89
CA HIS A 51 -18.11 24.80 -16.65
C HIS A 51 -19.23 25.41 -15.81
N LEU A 52 -19.37 24.95 -14.57
CA LEU A 52 -20.43 25.46 -13.66
C LEU A 52 -20.23 26.92 -13.24
N ARG A 53 -18.98 27.40 -13.25
CA ARG A 53 -18.66 28.75 -12.75
C ARG A 53 -18.40 29.76 -13.84
N GLU A 54 -17.67 29.40 -14.88
CA GLU A 54 -17.16 30.32 -15.90
C GLU A 54 -17.71 30.03 -17.31
N GLY A 55 -18.22 28.82 -17.57
CA GLY A 55 -18.77 28.42 -18.85
C GLY A 55 -18.00 27.28 -19.53
N TYR A 56 -18.12 27.17 -20.84
CA TYR A 56 -17.53 26.04 -21.58
C TYR A 56 -16.02 26.16 -21.72
N ALA A 57 -15.29 25.12 -21.25
CA ALA A 57 -13.85 25.02 -21.42
C ALA A 57 -13.43 24.73 -22.86
N ILE A 58 -14.26 23.95 -23.58
CA ILE A 58 -14.03 23.55 -24.97
C ILE A 58 -15.18 24.14 -25.81
N VAL A 59 -14.81 24.84 -26.86
CA VAL A 59 -15.75 25.49 -27.77
C VAL A 59 -15.40 25.18 -29.22
N GLN A 60 -16.40 25.20 -30.09
CA GLN A 60 -16.23 25.01 -31.52
C GLN A 60 -15.81 26.30 -32.15
N HIS A 61 -14.67 26.34 -32.85
CA HIS A 61 -14.17 27.52 -33.54
C HIS A 61 -14.31 27.37 -35.07
N GLY A 62 -14.85 28.40 -35.70
CA GLY A 62 -14.95 28.51 -37.14
C GLY A 62 -16.00 27.63 -37.81
N SER A 63 -16.25 27.90 -39.09
CA SER A 63 -17.21 27.13 -39.93
C SER A 63 -16.78 25.68 -40.19
N ALA A 64 -15.51 25.34 -39.99
CA ALA A 64 -14.96 23.99 -40.16
C ALA A 64 -15.08 23.13 -38.89
N GLY A 65 -15.62 23.63 -37.78
CA GLY A 65 -15.96 22.85 -36.61
C GLY A 65 -14.78 22.30 -35.80
N HIS A 66 -13.66 22.98 -35.74
CA HIS A 66 -12.54 22.56 -34.89
C HIS A 66 -12.81 22.85 -33.42
N TRP A 67 -12.66 21.79 -32.57
CA TRP A 67 -12.77 21.92 -31.12
C TRP A 67 -11.46 22.43 -30.53
N ALA A 68 -11.51 23.52 -29.77
CA ALA A 68 -10.36 24.09 -29.10
C ALA A 68 -10.75 24.63 -27.71
N TRP A 69 -9.75 24.89 -26.89
CA TRP A 69 -9.95 25.56 -25.60
C TRP A 69 -10.50 26.96 -25.81
N SER A 70 -11.51 27.36 -25.01
CA SER A 70 -11.98 28.72 -24.98
C SER A 70 -10.87 29.69 -24.57
N VAL A 71 -10.95 30.94 -24.97
CA VAL A 71 -9.92 31.96 -24.67
C VAL A 71 -9.79 32.11 -23.15
N GLU A 72 -10.92 32.08 -22.45
CA GLU A 72 -11.04 32.24 -21.01
C GLU A 72 -10.47 31.00 -20.26
N PHE A 73 -10.56 29.82 -20.86
CA PHE A 73 -10.01 28.58 -20.26
C PHE A 73 -8.51 28.42 -20.45
N ARG A 74 -7.89 29.05 -21.44
CA ARG A 74 -6.44 28.86 -21.73
C ARG A 74 -5.53 29.00 -20.51
N PRO A 75 -5.70 29.99 -19.59
CA PRO A 75 -4.93 30.06 -18.36
C PRO A 75 -5.12 28.83 -17.44
N TYR A 76 -6.32 28.28 -17.37
CA TYR A 76 -6.66 27.10 -16.59
C TYR A 76 -6.11 25.81 -17.21
N ALA A 77 -5.91 25.77 -18.53
CA ALA A 77 -5.33 24.61 -19.20
C ALA A 77 -3.93 24.29 -18.69
N ALA A 78 -3.15 25.31 -18.31
CA ALA A 78 -1.86 25.13 -17.68
C ALA A 78 -1.97 24.53 -16.27
N VAL A 79 -3.00 24.94 -15.49
CA VAL A 79 -3.27 24.33 -14.17
C VAL A 79 -3.69 22.88 -14.33
N LEU A 80 -4.43 22.53 -15.38
CA LEU A 80 -4.87 21.17 -15.66
C LEU A 80 -3.70 20.17 -15.77
N LEU A 81 -2.55 20.62 -16.27
CA LEU A 81 -1.32 19.80 -16.31
C LEU A 81 -0.87 19.36 -14.90
N PHE A 82 -1.13 20.19 -13.88
CA PHE A 82 -0.77 19.89 -12.50
C PHE A 82 -1.86 19.14 -11.74
N VAL A 83 -3.14 19.27 -12.16
CA VAL A 83 -4.28 18.61 -11.50
C VAL A 83 -4.06 17.12 -11.39
N LEU A 84 -3.71 16.47 -12.49
CA LEU A 84 -3.54 15.03 -12.55
C LEU A 84 -2.40 14.52 -11.65
N PRO A 85 -1.13 14.95 -11.80
CA PRO A 85 -0.04 14.45 -10.99
C PRO A 85 -0.21 14.79 -9.50
N VAL A 86 -0.64 16.00 -9.17
CA VAL A 86 -0.80 16.41 -7.76
C VAL A 86 -1.84 15.54 -7.05
N ARG A 87 -2.99 15.29 -7.68
CA ARG A 87 -4.04 14.48 -7.06
C ARG A 87 -3.66 13.02 -6.96
N LEU A 88 -3.09 12.42 -8.01
CA LEU A 88 -2.67 11.03 -7.96
C LEU A 88 -1.54 10.80 -6.93
N LEU A 89 -0.58 11.74 -6.83
CA LEU A 89 0.47 11.68 -5.83
C LEU A 89 -0.09 11.81 -4.41
N ALA A 90 -1.01 12.76 -4.17
CA ALA A 90 -1.66 12.90 -2.88
C ALA A 90 -2.43 11.63 -2.48
N GLN A 91 -3.20 11.04 -3.40
CA GLN A 91 -3.93 9.80 -3.15
C GLN A 91 -2.99 8.61 -2.89
N GLY A 92 -1.87 8.53 -3.62
CA GLY A 92 -0.84 7.53 -3.40
C GLY A 92 -0.17 7.68 -2.02
N TYR A 93 0.14 8.91 -1.61
CA TYR A 93 0.74 9.22 -0.32
C TYR A 93 -0.16 8.82 0.86
N TYR A 94 -1.48 9.02 0.74
CA TYR A 94 -2.45 8.61 1.77
C TYR A 94 -2.93 7.16 1.65
N ASP A 95 -2.18 6.30 0.94
CA ASP A 95 -2.45 4.85 0.81
C ASP A 95 -3.85 4.48 0.29
N LEU A 96 -4.49 5.34 -0.51
CA LEU A 96 -5.83 5.09 -1.07
C LEU A 96 -5.87 3.92 -2.09
N TYR A 97 -4.72 3.45 -2.55
CA TYR A 97 -4.59 2.29 -3.44
C TYR A 97 -4.26 0.98 -2.70
N ARG A 98 -4.31 0.99 -1.36
CA ARG A 98 -4.12 -0.21 -0.54
C ARG A 98 -5.44 -0.99 -0.47
N LEU A 99 -5.47 -2.15 -1.15
CA LEU A 99 -6.66 -3.01 -1.24
C LEU A 99 -6.61 -4.21 -0.27
N ARG A 100 -5.50 -4.41 0.46
CA ARG A 100 -5.29 -5.51 1.40
C ARG A 100 -5.53 -5.05 2.85
N GLY A 101 -5.85 -6.01 3.70
CA GLY A 101 -6.05 -5.81 5.13
C GLY A 101 -7.48 -5.38 5.50
N GLU A 102 -7.68 -5.12 6.76
CA GLU A 102 -8.91 -4.56 7.32
C GLU A 102 -9.10 -3.10 6.87
N PHE A 103 -10.33 -2.67 6.73
CA PHE A 103 -10.65 -1.29 6.43
C PHE A 103 -11.88 -0.82 7.23
N SER A 104 -11.81 0.41 7.68
CA SER A 104 -12.93 1.16 8.25
C SER A 104 -13.44 2.15 7.20
N TYR A 105 -14.76 2.27 7.07
CA TYR A 105 -15.37 3.26 6.19
C TYR A 105 -15.02 4.69 6.60
N VAL A 106 -14.93 4.92 7.93
CA VAL A 106 -14.59 6.25 8.48
C VAL A 106 -13.15 6.61 8.14
N ASP A 107 -12.20 5.69 8.35
CA ASP A 107 -10.79 5.94 8.04
C ASP A 107 -10.57 6.14 6.54
N GLU A 108 -11.33 5.44 5.71
CA GLU A 108 -11.27 5.63 4.26
C GLU A 108 -11.72 7.05 3.87
N LEU A 109 -12.84 7.53 4.44
CA LEU A 109 -13.32 8.88 4.21
C LEU A 109 -12.34 9.94 4.72
N VAL A 110 -11.74 9.73 5.88
CA VAL A 110 -10.71 10.63 6.42
C VAL A 110 -9.49 10.68 5.51
N ARG A 111 -9.04 9.54 4.97
CA ARG A 111 -7.94 9.49 4.00
C ARG A 111 -8.28 10.21 2.70
N VAL A 112 -9.50 10.00 2.17
CA VAL A 112 -9.99 10.72 0.97
C VAL A 112 -10.01 12.21 1.22
N PHE A 113 -10.57 12.65 2.36
CA PHE A 113 -10.59 14.06 2.73
C PHE A 113 -9.19 14.67 2.80
N LYS A 114 -8.25 14.02 3.51
CA LYS A 114 -6.86 14.49 3.63
C LYS A 114 -6.18 14.58 2.26
N ALA A 115 -6.30 13.53 1.43
CA ALA A 115 -5.70 13.51 0.10
C ALA A 115 -6.26 14.62 -0.80
N THR A 116 -7.59 14.79 -0.80
CA THR A 116 -8.26 15.80 -1.61
C THR A 116 -7.95 17.22 -1.11
N ALA A 117 -7.95 17.45 0.21
CA ALA A 117 -7.65 18.75 0.79
C ALA A 117 -6.20 19.17 0.51
N VAL A 118 -5.24 18.30 0.77
CA VAL A 118 -3.83 18.57 0.48
C VAL A 118 -3.60 18.77 -1.01
N GLY A 119 -4.18 17.90 -1.86
CA GLY A 119 -4.10 18.03 -3.31
C GLY A 119 -4.68 19.37 -3.82
N SER A 120 -5.84 19.77 -3.33
CA SER A 120 -6.46 21.05 -3.72
C SER A 120 -5.69 22.27 -3.21
N LEU A 121 -5.14 22.22 -2.00
CA LEU A 121 -4.28 23.30 -1.49
C LEU A 121 -3.01 23.44 -2.33
N LEU A 122 -2.37 22.34 -2.71
CA LEU A 122 -1.21 22.35 -3.61
C LEU A 122 -1.56 22.89 -4.99
N LEU A 123 -2.73 22.55 -5.53
CA LEU A 123 -3.19 23.09 -6.82
C LEU A 123 -3.42 24.58 -6.77
N VAL A 124 -4.03 25.10 -5.70
CA VAL A 124 -4.19 26.53 -5.48
C VAL A 124 -2.82 27.22 -5.38
N ALA A 125 -1.90 26.67 -4.61
CA ALA A 125 -0.55 27.21 -4.47
C ALA A 125 0.20 27.23 -5.81
N LEU A 126 0.15 26.14 -6.58
CA LEU A 126 0.76 26.05 -7.89
C LEU A 126 0.12 27.00 -8.92
N ALA A 127 -1.21 27.13 -8.92
CA ALA A 127 -1.93 28.07 -9.76
C ALA A 127 -1.53 29.52 -9.43
N PHE A 128 -1.42 29.84 -8.15
CA PHE A 128 -0.96 31.15 -7.71
C PHE A 128 0.49 31.42 -8.09
N LEU A 129 1.38 30.44 -7.91
CA LEU A 129 2.80 30.56 -8.25
C LEU A 129 3.03 30.67 -9.75
N TYR A 130 2.29 29.87 -10.54
CA TYR A 130 2.43 29.84 -12.01
C TYR A 130 1.76 31.05 -12.68
N ARG A 131 0.64 31.59 -12.13
CA ARG A 131 -0.15 32.73 -12.62
C ARG A 131 -0.37 32.75 -14.14
N GLY A 132 -0.59 31.56 -14.74
CA GLY A 132 -0.80 31.43 -16.18
C GLY A 132 0.47 31.64 -17.05
N GLY A 133 1.64 31.65 -16.44
CA GLY A 133 2.94 31.90 -17.11
C GLY A 133 3.14 33.37 -17.46
N PHE A 134 4.21 33.65 -18.20
CA PHE A 134 4.56 35.04 -18.56
C PHE A 134 3.50 35.76 -19.40
N THR A 135 2.71 35.01 -20.18
CA THR A 135 1.68 35.58 -21.07
C THR A 135 0.42 36.04 -20.33
N TYR A 136 0.14 35.50 -19.14
CA TYR A 136 -1.08 35.74 -18.38
C TYR A 136 -0.82 36.36 -17.00
N SER A 137 0.24 37.15 -16.85
CA SER A 137 0.66 37.74 -15.57
C SER A 137 -0.42 38.55 -14.84
N ALA A 138 -1.34 39.18 -15.60
CA ALA A 138 -2.46 39.95 -15.05
C ALA A 138 -3.70 39.10 -14.78
N PHE A 139 -3.71 37.80 -15.15
CA PHE A 139 -4.91 36.96 -15.00
C PHE A 139 -5.11 36.56 -13.53
N SER A 140 -6.36 36.64 -13.07
CA SER A 140 -6.78 36.21 -11.73
C SER A 140 -7.69 34.99 -11.84
N TYR A 141 -7.26 33.87 -11.29
CA TYR A 141 -8.07 32.65 -11.22
C TYR A 141 -9.30 32.84 -10.33
N SER A 142 -10.45 32.30 -10.77
CA SER A 142 -11.66 32.27 -9.99
C SER A 142 -11.54 31.35 -8.79
N ARG A 143 -11.69 31.91 -7.59
CA ARG A 143 -11.68 31.11 -6.33
C ARG A 143 -12.83 30.11 -6.31
N GLY A 144 -13.96 30.43 -6.94
CA GLY A 144 -15.13 29.58 -7.03
C GLY A 144 -14.84 28.27 -7.79
N VAL A 145 -14.02 28.31 -8.85
CA VAL A 145 -13.64 27.12 -9.61
C VAL A 145 -12.92 26.11 -8.71
N PHE A 146 -11.93 26.54 -7.94
CA PHE A 146 -11.20 25.65 -7.03
C PHE A 146 -12.06 25.11 -5.88
N LEU A 147 -12.99 25.91 -5.36
CA LEU A 147 -13.90 25.47 -4.32
C LEU A 147 -14.89 24.43 -4.83
N ILE A 148 -15.49 24.68 -5.99
CA ILE A 148 -16.43 23.73 -6.63
C ILE A 148 -15.66 22.46 -7.01
N ASP A 149 -14.45 22.56 -7.57
CA ASP A 149 -13.59 21.43 -7.89
C ASP A 149 -13.27 20.58 -6.66
N PHE A 150 -12.92 21.21 -5.54
CA PHE A 150 -12.70 20.51 -4.27
C PHE A 150 -13.95 19.72 -3.82
N CYS A 151 -15.13 20.38 -3.81
CA CYS A 151 -16.38 19.74 -3.42
C CYS A 151 -16.75 18.57 -4.35
N LEU A 152 -16.65 18.77 -5.66
CA LEU A 152 -16.93 17.73 -6.66
C LEU A 152 -15.98 16.55 -6.54
N ALA A 153 -14.68 16.82 -6.42
CA ALA A 153 -13.69 15.77 -6.26
C ALA A 153 -13.88 15.00 -4.95
N LEU A 154 -14.10 15.70 -3.83
CA LEU A 154 -14.33 15.08 -2.53
C LEU A 154 -15.56 14.18 -2.55
N THR A 155 -16.68 14.66 -3.05
CA THR A 155 -17.93 13.88 -3.08
C THR A 155 -17.81 12.69 -4.02
N THR A 156 -17.30 12.88 -5.23
CA THR A 156 -17.18 11.81 -6.24
C THR A 156 -16.19 10.74 -5.79
N LEU A 157 -15.01 11.13 -5.26
CA LEU A 157 -14.02 10.19 -4.74
C LEU A 157 -14.53 9.43 -3.51
N SER A 158 -15.24 10.11 -2.59
CA SER A 158 -15.84 9.47 -1.42
C SER A 158 -16.85 8.41 -1.83
N LEU A 159 -17.79 8.74 -2.74
CA LEU A 159 -18.76 7.78 -3.26
C LEU A 159 -18.07 6.61 -3.97
N LEU A 160 -17.10 6.87 -4.82
CA LEU A 160 -16.33 5.84 -5.51
C LEU A 160 -15.64 4.90 -4.53
N ARG A 161 -14.96 5.45 -3.50
CA ARG A 161 -14.28 4.62 -2.50
C ARG A 161 -15.25 3.80 -1.67
N LEU A 162 -16.35 4.38 -1.23
CA LEU A 162 -17.37 3.64 -0.48
C LEU A 162 -17.98 2.51 -1.30
N THR A 163 -18.27 2.72 -2.58
CA THR A 163 -18.79 1.66 -3.47
C THR A 163 -17.76 0.55 -3.68
N VAL A 164 -16.48 0.87 -3.89
CA VAL A 164 -15.40 -0.11 -4.01
C VAL A 164 -15.26 -0.92 -2.72
N ARG A 165 -15.29 -0.26 -1.55
CA ARG A 165 -15.21 -0.95 -0.25
C ARG A 165 -16.43 -1.82 0.03
N ALA A 166 -17.62 -1.37 -0.31
CA ALA A 166 -18.84 -2.17 -0.20
C ALA A 166 -18.80 -3.41 -1.11
N ALA A 167 -18.35 -3.25 -2.35
CA ALA A 167 -18.16 -4.37 -3.28
C ALA A 167 -17.10 -5.35 -2.76
N GLN A 168 -15.99 -4.84 -2.20
CA GLN A 168 -14.95 -5.67 -1.59
C GLN A 168 -15.48 -6.45 -0.36
N ALA A 169 -16.25 -5.80 0.51
CA ALA A 169 -16.88 -6.46 1.64
C ALA A 169 -17.87 -7.56 1.20
N ALA A 170 -18.68 -7.27 0.18
CA ALA A 170 -19.60 -8.25 -0.39
C ALA A 170 -18.87 -9.47 -1.01
N ALA A 171 -17.75 -9.25 -1.70
CA ALA A 171 -16.92 -10.33 -2.22
C ALA A 171 -16.30 -11.18 -1.10
N ARG A 172 -15.80 -10.54 -0.03
CA ARG A 172 -15.23 -11.24 1.14
C ARG A 172 -16.26 -12.09 1.87
N ARG A 173 -17.49 -11.62 2.01
CA ARG A 173 -18.61 -12.42 2.58
C ARG A 173 -18.92 -13.67 1.75
N ARG A 174 -18.57 -13.67 0.46
CA ARG A 174 -18.65 -14.84 -0.42
C ARG A 174 -17.34 -15.65 -0.45
N GLU A 175 -16.47 -15.44 0.54
CA GLU A 175 -15.15 -16.08 0.67
C GLU A 175 -14.21 -15.86 -0.53
N ILE A 176 -14.42 -14.78 -1.29
CA ILE A 176 -13.57 -14.42 -2.43
C ILE A 176 -12.48 -13.46 -1.96
N ASN A 177 -11.22 -13.75 -2.35
CA ASN A 177 -10.06 -12.91 -2.08
C ASN A 177 -9.74 -12.71 -0.58
N LEU A 178 -9.91 -13.77 0.21
CA LEU A 178 -9.46 -13.81 1.60
C LEU A 178 -7.94 -14.04 1.66
N ILE A 179 -7.30 -13.48 2.68
CA ILE A 179 -5.86 -13.63 2.96
C ILE A 179 -5.65 -14.95 3.71
N PRO A 180 -4.96 -15.95 3.11
CA PRO A 180 -4.65 -17.19 3.81
C PRO A 180 -3.69 -16.91 4.96
N THR A 181 -4.12 -17.25 6.18
CA THR A 181 -3.44 -16.89 7.43
C THR A 181 -3.14 -18.14 8.25
N LEU A 182 -1.91 -18.23 8.75
CA LEU A 182 -1.50 -19.19 9.78
C LEU A 182 -1.49 -18.52 11.15
N VAL A 183 -1.99 -19.22 12.17
CA VAL A 183 -1.95 -18.77 13.56
C VAL A 183 -0.95 -19.62 14.32
N VAL A 184 0.02 -18.99 14.97
CA VAL A 184 1.08 -19.68 15.75
C VAL A 184 0.73 -19.57 17.23
N GLY A 185 0.53 -20.74 17.84
CA GLY A 185 0.13 -20.91 19.24
C GLY A 185 -1.27 -21.49 19.41
N ARG A 186 -1.55 -22.07 20.60
CA ARG A 186 -2.84 -22.65 21.00
C ARG A 186 -3.28 -22.09 22.35
N ASN A 187 -3.21 -20.79 22.52
CA ASN A 187 -3.61 -20.08 23.73
C ASN A 187 -4.98 -19.43 23.57
N ALA A 188 -5.45 -18.73 24.58
CA ALA A 188 -6.73 -18.03 24.57
C ALA A 188 -6.78 -16.96 23.47
N GLU A 189 -5.65 -16.28 23.22
CA GLU A 189 -5.51 -15.28 22.16
C GLU A 189 -5.64 -15.92 20.77
N ALA A 190 -5.07 -17.12 20.56
CA ALA A 190 -5.25 -17.89 19.34
C ALA A 190 -6.71 -18.29 19.12
N ALA A 191 -7.39 -18.78 20.18
CA ALA A 191 -8.80 -19.14 20.11
C ALA A 191 -9.67 -17.94 19.73
N LEU A 192 -9.43 -16.79 20.34
CA LEU A 192 -10.14 -15.56 20.04
C LEU A 192 -9.87 -15.10 18.60
N CYS A 193 -8.61 -15.16 18.16
CA CYS A 193 -8.19 -14.82 16.80
C CYS A 193 -8.89 -15.67 15.74
N VAL A 194 -8.88 -16.99 15.94
CA VAL A 194 -9.52 -17.96 15.02
C VAL A 194 -11.03 -17.74 14.98
N THR A 195 -11.67 -17.60 16.16
CA THR A 195 -13.11 -17.42 16.25
C THR A 195 -13.57 -16.12 15.61
N GLU A 196 -12.89 -15.01 15.87
CA GLU A 196 -13.23 -13.70 15.31
C GLU A 196 -13.07 -13.68 13.78
N MET A 197 -11.97 -14.23 13.25
CA MET A 197 -11.74 -14.29 11.79
C MET A 197 -12.74 -15.18 11.07
N ARG A 198 -13.19 -16.26 11.69
CA ARG A 198 -14.21 -17.14 11.13
C ARG A 198 -15.61 -16.55 11.20
N ALA A 199 -15.92 -15.84 12.30
CA ALA A 199 -17.21 -15.17 12.46
C ALA A 199 -17.40 -13.98 11.50
N ARG A 200 -16.30 -13.34 11.10
CA ARG A 200 -16.31 -12.10 10.28
C ARG A 200 -15.45 -12.20 9.02
N PRO A 201 -15.93 -12.88 7.96
CA PRO A 201 -15.19 -12.98 6.70
C PRO A 201 -14.88 -11.64 6.06
N GLU A 202 -15.66 -10.59 6.36
CA GLU A 202 -15.43 -9.22 5.88
C GLU A 202 -14.08 -8.63 6.33
N LEU A 203 -13.49 -9.12 7.43
CA LEU A 203 -12.12 -8.76 7.84
C LEU A 203 -11.10 -9.13 6.76
N GLY A 204 -11.42 -10.12 5.92
CA GLY A 204 -10.61 -10.49 4.78
C GLY A 204 -9.56 -11.54 5.07
N TYR A 205 -9.63 -12.22 6.20
CA TYR A 205 -8.71 -13.28 6.60
C TYR A 205 -9.37 -14.66 6.53
N ARG A 206 -8.58 -15.66 6.16
CA ARG A 206 -8.97 -17.07 6.22
C ARG A 206 -7.90 -17.85 6.96
N VAL A 207 -8.23 -18.31 8.16
CA VAL A 207 -7.33 -19.18 8.92
C VAL A 207 -7.28 -20.54 8.25
N ILE A 208 -6.10 -20.92 7.74
CA ILE A 208 -5.86 -22.16 7.00
C ILE A 208 -5.23 -23.24 7.86
N GLY A 209 -4.64 -22.86 8.99
CA GLY A 209 -4.02 -23.79 9.93
C GLY A 209 -3.54 -23.10 11.18
N VAL A 210 -3.42 -23.91 12.25
CA VAL A 210 -2.78 -23.52 13.51
C VAL A 210 -1.45 -24.25 13.62
N VAL A 211 -0.42 -23.54 14.08
CA VAL A 211 0.95 -24.05 14.22
C VAL A 211 1.27 -24.13 15.71
N GLU A 212 1.73 -25.30 16.16
CA GLU A 212 2.10 -25.54 17.56
C GLU A 212 3.49 -24.97 17.87
N ASN A 213 3.66 -24.41 19.07
CA ASN A 213 4.98 -23.92 19.53
C ASN A 213 5.91 -25.03 20.04
N GLY A 214 5.39 -26.21 20.33
CA GLY A 214 6.16 -27.37 20.76
C GLY A 214 6.16 -28.50 19.75
N ALA A 215 6.77 -29.63 20.11
CA ALA A 215 6.71 -30.83 19.30
C ALA A 215 5.27 -31.35 19.20
N LEU A 216 4.92 -31.82 18.02
CA LEU A 216 3.63 -32.48 17.78
C LEU A 216 3.69 -33.91 18.33
N ASP A 217 3.12 -34.11 19.50
CA ASP A 217 2.92 -35.44 20.11
C ASP A 217 1.46 -35.88 19.97
N GLU A 218 1.16 -37.09 20.48
CA GLU A 218 -0.20 -37.65 20.46
C GLU A 218 -1.21 -36.87 21.31
N SER A 219 -0.74 -36.01 22.20
CA SER A 219 -1.60 -35.15 23.06
C SER A 219 -2.13 -33.92 22.32
N VAL A 220 -1.55 -33.56 21.18
CA VAL A 220 -1.96 -32.42 20.38
C VAL A 220 -3.21 -32.79 19.55
N PRO A 221 -4.36 -32.11 19.76
CA PRO A 221 -5.56 -32.39 18.98
C PRO A 221 -5.34 -32.06 17.50
N GLU A 222 -5.99 -32.84 16.62
CA GLU A 222 -5.92 -32.59 15.16
C GLU A 222 -6.53 -31.25 14.75
N LYS A 223 -7.45 -30.72 15.55
CA LYS A 223 -8.12 -29.44 15.28
C LYS A 223 -8.15 -28.59 16.55
N PHE A 224 -7.91 -27.30 16.36
CA PHE A 224 -8.06 -26.26 17.35
C PHE A 224 -9.11 -25.25 16.86
N GLU A 225 -10.17 -25.01 17.62
CA GLU A 225 -11.31 -24.15 17.23
C GLU A 225 -11.85 -24.48 15.82
N GLY A 226 -11.86 -25.80 15.48
CA GLY A 226 -12.31 -26.28 14.17
C GLY A 226 -11.36 -26.04 13.00
N VAL A 227 -10.14 -25.53 13.25
CA VAL A 227 -9.07 -25.35 12.26
C VAL A 227 -8.02 -26.45 12.47
N PRO A 228 -7.47 -27.08 11.39
CA PRO A 228 -6.47 -28.12 11.53
C PRO A 228 -5.18 -27.59 12.14
N VAL A 229 -4.55 -28.37 13.02
CA VAL A 229 -3.18 -28.14 13.47
C VAL A 229 -2.23 -28.75 12.42
N VAL A 230 -1.52 -27.87 11.69
CA VAL A 230 -0.80 -28.26 10.46
C VAL A 230 0.68 -28.60 10.68
N GLY A 231 1.26 -28.18 11.79
CA GLY A 231 2.66 -28.43 12.07
C GLY A 231 3.18 -27.68 13.29
N GLU A 232 4.47 -27.65 13.45
CA GLU A 232 5.19 -26.97 14.53
C GLU A 232 5.98 -25.74 14.02
N VAL A 233 6.36 -24.85 14.94
CA VAL A 233 7.06 -23.60 14.60
C VAL A 233 8.41 -23.84 13.93
N SER A 234 9.09 -24.95 14.25
CA SER A 234 10.35 -25.38 13.62
C SER A 234 10.22 -25.57 12.10
N THR A 235 9.04 -26.00 11.62
CA THR A 235 8.73 -26.22 10.19
C THR A 235 7.95 -25.06 9.57
N LEU A 236 7.77 -23.94 10.27
CA LEU A 236 6.91 -22.82 9.83
C LEU A 236 7.29 -22.28 8.44
N ALA A 237 8.58 -22.21 8.11
CA ALA A 237 9.02 -21.76 6.79
C ALA A 237 8.54 -22.67 5.65
N GLU A 238 8.52 -23.98 5.88
CA GLU A 238 8.02 -24.99 4.93
C GLU A 238 6.49 -24.92 4.83
N LEU A 239 5.81 -24.84 5.97
CA LEU A 239 4.35 -24.69 6.03
C LEU A 239 3.86 -23.45 5.26
N ILE A 240 4.53 -22.31 5.38
CA ILE A 240 4.22 -21.12 4.60
C ILE A 240 4.37 -21.37 3.09
N ARG A 241 5.40 -22.13 2.69
CA ARG A 241 5.64 -22.44 1.27
C ARG A 241 4.59 -23.40 0.71
N GLU A 242 4.21 -24.40 1.47
CA GLU A 242 3.26 -25.45 1.06
C GLU A 242 1.83 -24.95 1.06
N THR A 243 1.42 -24.24 2.11
CA THR A 243 0.04 -23.72 2.26
C THR A 243 -0.21 -22.45 1.44
N GLY A 244 0.86 -21.75 1.05
CA GLY A 244 0.72 -20.45 0.38
C GLY A 244 0.21 -19.35 1.31
N ALA A 245 0.45 -19.47 2.63
CA ALA A 245 0.06 -18.44 3.59
C ALA A 245 0.70 -17.10 3.25
N ASN A 246 -0.09 -16.04 3.32
CA ASN A 246 0.36 -14.68 3.08
C ASN A 246 0.46 -13.88 4.37
N GLU A 247 -0.05 -14.41 5.46
CA GLU A 247 0.01 -13.78 6.78
C GLU A 247 0.23 -14.84 7.87
N VAL A 248 1.04 -14.48 8.85
CA VAL A 248 1.33 -15.30 10.03
C VAL A 248 1.04 -14.46 11.26
N ILE A 249 0.13 -14.94 12.11
CA ILE A 249 -0.22 -14.29 13.37
C ILE A 249 0.37 -15.11 14.52
N ILE A 250 1.24 -14.48 15.28
CA ILE A 250 1.93 -15.07 16.41
C ILE A 250 1.16 -14.66 17.67
N THR A 251 0.58 -15.64 18.33
CA THR A 251 -0.19 -15.44 19.56
C THR A 251 0.56 -15.92 20.79
N ASP A 252 1.51 -16.85 20.66
CA ASP A 252 2.28 -17.37 21.78
C ASP A 252 3.57 -16.55 21.99
N PRO A 253 3.68 -15.82 23.12
CA PRO A 253 4.86 -15.02 23.44
C PRO A 253 6.10 -15.84 23.74
N ARG A 254 5.97 -17.16 23.94
CA ARG A 254 7.08 -18.06 24.24
C ARG A 254 7.83 -18.55 23.00
N VAL A 255 7.37 -18.21 21.80
CA VAL A 255 8.08 -18.53 20.56
C VAL A 255 9.42 -17.83 20.54
N ALA A 256 10.50 -18.58 20.32
CA ALA A 256 11.85 -18.05 20.31
C ALA A 256 12.00 -16.97 19.20
N GLY A 257 12.42 -15.78 19.60
CA GLY A 257 12.57 -14.64 18.68
C GLY A 257 13.58 -14.91 17.55
N GLU A 258 14.64 -15.67 17.84
CA GLU A 258 15.65 -16.08 16.85
C GLU A 258 15.04 -16.93 15.73
N LEU A 259 14.16 -17.90 16.10
CA LEU A 259 13.47 -18.75 15.14
C LEU A 259 12.52 -17.95 14.25
N LEU A 260 11.76 -17.02 14.84
CA LEU A 260 10.90 -16.15 14.09
C LEU A 260 11.68 -15.23 13.14
N PHE A 261 12.79 -14.70 13.60
CA PHE A 261 13.66 -13.85 12.78
C PHE A 261 14.21 -14.63 11.58
N ASP A 262 14.69 -15.84 11.80
CA ASP A 262 15.20 -16.72 10.73
C ASP A 262 14.09 -17.02 9.69
N VAL A 263 12.89 -17.40 10.15
CA VAL A 263 11.74 -17.63 9.25
C VAL A 263 11.36 -16.35 8.48
N MET A 264 11.32 -15.19 9.16
CA MET A 264 11.02 -13.91 8.51
C MET A 264 12.04 -13.56 7.44
N MET A 265 13.32 -13.81 7.68
CA MET A 265 14.38 -13.56 6.70
C MET A 265 14.32 -14.53 5.52
N ARG A 266 14.04 -15.81 5.76
CA ARG A 266 13.95 -16.83 4.69
C ARG A 266 12.72 -16.71 3.80
N VAL A 267 11.58 -16.29 4.35
CA VAL A 267 10.29 -16.35 3.65
C VAL A 267 9.65 -14.98 3.45
N GLY A 268 9.82 -14.07 4.42
CA GLY A 268 9.11 -12.79 4.45
C GLY A 268 9.37 -11.93 3.21
N ARG A 269 10.62 -11.77 2.80
CA ARG A 269 11.00 -10.99 1.60
C ARG A 269 10.61 -11.64 0.28
N GLN A 270 10.89 -12.95 0.15
CA GLN A 270 10.70 -13.65 -1.13
C GLN A 270 9.22 -13.82 -1.49
N ARG A 271 8.34 -13.99 -0.50
CA ARG A 271 6.92 -14.27 -0.71
C ARG A 271 5.97 -13.18 -0.24
N LYS A 272 6.48 -12.06 0.28
CA LYS A 272 5.66 -10.95 0.81
C LYS A 272 4.69 -11.41 1.90
N VAL A 273 5.17 -12.28 2.80
CA VAL A 273 4.41 -12.74 3.96
C VAL A 273 4.47 -11.67 5.04
N GLU A 274 3.34 -11.28 5.56
CA GLU A 274 3.24 -10.35 6.69
C GLU A 274 3.24 -11.13 8.01
N PHE A 275 4.04 -10.67 8.98
CA PHE A 275 4.09 -11.24 10.32
C PHE A 275 3.54 -10.25 11.32
N ARG A 276 2.57 -10.70 12.12
CA ARG A 276 1.95 -9.90 13.19
C ARG A 276 1.99 -10.65 14.51
N ILE A 277 2.12 -9.91 15.59
CA ILE A 277 1.92 -10.46 16.94
C ILE A 277 0.56 -10.00 17.45
N ALA A 278 -0.20 -10.94 18.00
CA ALA A 278 -1.35 -10.63 18.86
C ALA A 278 -0.83 -10.52 20.31
N PRO A 279 -0.62 -9.31 20.83
CA PRO A 279 -0.12 -9.17 22.19
C PRO A 279 -1.20 -9.63 23.18
N SER A 280 -0.80 -10.33 24.25
CA SER A 280 -1.68 -10.49 25.39
C SER A 280 -2.00 -9.12 25.99
N LEU A 281 -3.25 -8.90 26.39
CA LEU A 281 -3.74 -7.63 26.93
C LEU A 281 -2.88 -7.09 28.09
N PHE A 282 -2.14 -7.96 28.78
CA PHE A 282 -1.28 -7.64 29.92
C PHE A 282 0.14 -7.17 29.54
N ASN A 283 0.59 -7.40 28.29
CA ASN A 283 1.94 -7.06 27.82
C ASN A 283 1.98 -5.90 26.81
N CYS A 284 0.88 -5.24 26.57
CA CYS A 284 0.83 -4.06 25.71
C CYS A 284 1.44 -2.84 26.41
N LEU A 285 2.72 -2.59 26.17
CA LEU A 285 3.34 -1.31 26.51
C LEU A 285 3.02 -0.31 25.38
N PRO A 286 2.23 0.75 25.62
CA PRO A 286 1.82 1.71 24.62
C PRO A 286 2.93 2.74 24.36
N ARG A 287 4.02 2.35 23.70
CA ARG A 287 5.03 3.33 23.25
C ARG A 287 5.38 3.10 21.77
N LYS A 288 4.81 3.96 20.90
CA LYS A 288 5.22 4.18 19.50
C LYS A 288 5.07 3.01 18.52
N THR A 289 4.26 2.01 18.80
CA THR A 289 3.93 0.97 17.82
C THR A 289 2.60 1.30 17.19
N GLU A 290 2.52 1.29 15.85
CA GLU A 290 1.24 1.34 15.14
C GLU A 290 0.50 0.04 15.48
N ILE A 291 -0.55 0.15 16.28
CA ILE A 291 -1.42 -0.98 16.63
C ILE A 291 -2.53 -1.00 15.59
N ASP A 292 -2.46 -1.95 14.69
CA ASP A 292 -3.58 -2.30 13.80
C ASP A 292 -4.61 -3.10 14.60
N GLN A 293 -5.88 -3.07 14.19
CA GLN A 293 -6.93 -3.88 14.78
C GLN A 293 -7.46 -4.87 13.75
N ILE A 294 -7.71 -6.10 14.18
CA ILE A 294 -8.45 -7.09 13.39
C ILE A 294 -9.68 -7.44 14.20
N GLY A 295 -10.83 -6.88 13.84
CA GLY A 295 -12.04 -6.96 14.63
C GLY A 295 -11.85 -6.30 16.01
N ALA A 296 -12.03 -7.06 17.10
CA ALA A 296 -11.81 -6.59 18.47
C ALA A 296 -10.35 -6.79 18.95
N LEU A 297 -9.47 -7.38 18.13
CA LEU A 297 -8.13 -7.76 18.54
C LEU A 297 -7.09 -6.70 18.16
N PRO A 298 -6.30 -6.18 19.11
CA PRO A 298 -5.12 -5.37 18.80
C PRO A 298 -4.05 -6.25 18.18
N MET A 299 -3.40 -5.76 17.13
CA MET A 299 -2.30 -6.45 16.43
C MET A 299 -1.10 -5.54 16.28
N ILE A 300 0.08 -6.08 16.53
CA ILE A 300 1.35 -5.39 16.30
C ILE A 300 1.99 -5.97 15.05
N GLN A 301 2.26 -5.12 14.06
CA GLN A 301 2.95 -5.51 12.85
C GLN A 301 4.46 -5.57 13.09
N LEU A 302 5.04 -6.77 13.05
CA LEU A 302 6.48 -6.98 13.27
C LEU A 302 7.31 -6.70 12.04
N PHE A 303 6.81 -7.07 10.89
CA PHE A 303 7.51 -6.94 9.62
C PHE A 303 6.56 -6.39 8.56
N ARG A 304 6.97 -5.27 7.99
CA ARG A 304 6.33 -4.67 6.82
C ARG A 304 7.41 -4.29 5.83
N GLU A 305 7.23 -4.61 4.58
CA GLU A 305 8.12 -4.10 3.54
C GLU A 305 8.02 -2.56 3.53
N PRO A 306 9.13 -1.83 3.82
CA PRO A 306 9.05 -0.39 4.13
C PRO A 306 8.49 0.45 2.97
N LEU A 307 8.65 -0.02 1.75
CA LEU A 307 8.15 0.66 0.55
C LEU A 307 7.59 -0.38 -0.43
N SER A 308 6.27 -0.53 -0.47
CA SER A 308 5.60 -1.43 -1.41
C SER A 308 4.82 -0.67 -2.47
N GLY A 309 4.77 -1.21 -3.68
CA GLY A 309 3.94 -0.72 -4.77
C GLY A 309 4.29 0.70 -5.23
N TRP A 310 3.30 1.59 -5.25
CA TRP A 310 3.43 2.95 -5.79
C TRP A 310 4.42 3.83 -5.02
N ALA A 311 4.50 3.70 -3.70
CA ALA A 311 5.44 4.47 -2.87
C ALA A 311 6.90 4.21 -3.26
N ARG A 312 7.26 2.98 -3.67
CA ARG A 312 8.60 2.64 -4.19
C ARG A 312 8.86 3.34 -5.52
N VAL A 313 7.87 3.34 -6.44
CA VAL A 313 8.00 4.00 -7.75
C VAL A 313 8.18 5.52 -7.56
N VAL A 314 7.33 6.14 -6.74
CA VAL A 314 7.42 7.59 -6.45
C VAL A 314 8.76 7.94 -5.82
N LYS A 315 9.17 7.17 -4.80
CA LYS A 315 10.47 7.38 -4.15
C LYS A 315 11.61 7.26 -5.17
N HIS A 316 11.63 6.20 -5.98
CA HIS A 316 12.70 5.98 -6.94
C HIS A 316 12.76 7.08 -8.00
N SER A 317 11.61 7.51 -8.52
CA SER A 317 11.52 8.63 -9.46
C SER A 317 11.98 9.94 -8.83
N LEU A 318 11.59 10.20 -7.59
CA LEU A 318 12.03 11.38 -6.85
C LEU A 318 13.54 11.35 -6.56
N ASP A 319 14.06 10.19 -6.14
CA ASP A 319 15.49 10.01 -5.90
C ASP A 319 16.31 10.30 -7.18
N ILE A 320 15.87 9.79 -8.35
CA ILE A 320 16.52 10.05 -9.64
C ILE A 320 16.45 11.53 -10.00
N PHE A 321 15.27 12.16 -9.85
CA PHE A 321 15.09 13.57 -10.16
C PHE A 321 15.96 14.47 -9.28
N VAL A 322 15.95 14.24 -7.97
CA VAL A 322 16.76 15.01 -7.02
C VAL A 322 18.26 14.79 -7.25
N ALA A 323 18.67 13.55 -7.51
CA ALA A 323 20.07 13.24 -7.84
C ALA A 323 20.52 13.91 -9.13
N ALA A 324 19.71 13.86 -10.18
CA ALA A 324 20.02 14.51 -11.46
C ALA A 324 20.11 16.04 -11.30
N LEU A 325 19.18 16.64 -10.57
CA LEU A 325 19.20 18.07 -10.28
C LEU A 325 20.45 18.47 -9.47
N ALA A 326 20.76 17.71 -8.41
CA ALA A 326 21.93 17.95 -7.58
C ALA A 326 23.23 17.79 -8.39
N LEU A 327 23.36 16.76 -9.21
CA LEU A 327 24.51 16.56 -10.08
C LEU A 327 24.67 17.72 -11.07
N THR A 328 23.58 18.21 -11.67
CA THR A 328 23.62 19.33 -12.63
C THR A 328 24.02 20.63 -11.94
N LEU A 329 23.42 20.94 -10.79
CA LEU A 329 23.71 22.18 -10.05
C LEU A 329 25.12 22.20 -9.46
N LEU A 330 25.60 21.04 -8.99
CA LEU A 330 26.92 20.90 -8.40
C LEU A 330 28.02 20.51 -9.39
N ALA A 331 27.68 20.35 -10.69
CA ALA A 331 28.64 19.98 -11.73
C ALA A 331 29.92 20.87 -11.75
N PRO A 332 29.84 22.22 -11.66
CA PRO A 332 31.03 23.04 -11.62
C PRO A 332 31.91 22.78 -10.38
N LEU A 333 31.29 22.52 -9.24
CA LEU A 333 32.02 22.19 -8.02
C LEU A 333 32.70 20.82 -8.14
N TRP A 334 32.03 19.81 -8.67
CA TRP A 334 32.61 18.49 -8.91
C TRP A 334 33.79 18.54 -9.84
N LEU A 335 33.72 19.37 -10.93
CA LEU A 335 34.81 19.56 -11.84
C LEU A 335 36.05 20.21 -11.16
N ILE A 336 35.83 21.20 -10.31
CA ILE A 336 36.89 21.82 -9.51
C ILE A 336 37.56 20.81 -8.58
N ILE A 337 36.76 20.03 -7.86
CA ILE A 337 37.27 19.00 -6.94
C ILE A 337 38.05 17.93 -7.72
N ALA A 338 37.53 17.47 -8.86
CA ALA A 338 38.20 16.50 -9.71
C ALA A 338 39.54 16.99 -10.20
N LEU A 339 39.64 18.28 -10.59
CA LEU A 339 40.85 18.92 -11.00
C LEU A 339 41.88 19.00 -9.86
N LEU A 340 41.43 19.41 -8.65
CA LEU A 340 42.27 19.49 -7.47
C LEU A 340 42.84 18.11 -7.08
N ILE A 341 42.01 17.06 -7.11
CA ILE A 341 42.47 15.68 -6.86
C ILE A 341 43.55 15.28 -7.86
N LYS A 342 43.37 15.61 -9.16
CA LYS A 342 44.33 15.26 -10.20
C LYS A 342 45.64 16.08 -10.14
N LEU A 343 45.59 17.26 -9.57
CA LEU A 343 46.76 18.07 -9.33
C LEU A 343 47.55 17.59 -8.11
N ASP A 344 46.83 17.12 -7.07
CA ASP A 344 47.44 16.65 -5.83
C ASP A 344 47.93 15.21 -5.90
N SER A 345 47.22 14.35 -6.66
CA SER A 345 47.50 12.91 -6.69
C SER A 345 47.34 12.30 -8.09
N ARG A 346 48.20 11.27 -8.40
CA ARG A 346 48.12 10.48 -9.64
C ARG A 346 46.99 9.42 -9.57
N GLY A 347 46.23 9.32 -8.46
CA GLY A 347 45.16 8.36 -8.24
C GLY A 347 43.89 8.64 -9.08
N PRO A 348 42.92 7.73 -9.06
CA PRO A 348 41.61 7.93 -9.66
C PRO A 348 40.81 8.98 -8.90
N VAL A 349 39.99 9.76 -9.62
CA VAL A 349 39.11 10.78 -9.02
C VAL A 349 37.97 10.14 -8.20
N PHE A 350 37.50 8.98 -8.66
CA PHE A 350 36.41 8.25 -8.00
C PHE A 350 36.96 7.00 -7.31
N TYR A 351 36.63 6.87 -6.02
CA TYR A 351 36.87 5.64 -5.25
C TYR A 351 35.74 4.66 -5.49
N ARG A 352 36.07 3.41 -5.85
CA ARG A 352 35.10 2.35 -6.08
C ARG A 352 35.29 1.26 -5.05
N GLN A 353 34.22 0.92 -4.33
CA GLN A 353 34.19 -0.15 -3.33
C GLN A 353 32.96 -1.02 -3.55
N GLU A 354 33.13 -2.33 -3.50
CA GLU A 354 32.02 -3.27 -3.45
C GLU A 354 31.44 -3.27 -2.04
N ARG A 355 30.13 -3.11 -1.95
CA ARG A 355 29.39 -3.19 -0.70
C ARG A 355 28.23 -4.17 -0.85
N VAL A 356 27.97 -4.94 0.20
CA VAL A 356 26.81 -5.83 0.26
C VAL A 356 25.55 -4.96 0.24
N GLY A 357 24.67 -5.21 -0.72
CA GLY A 357 23.39 -4.52 -0.84
C GLY A 357 22.37 -5.01 0.18
N MET A 358 21.15 -4.47 0.07
CA MET A 358 20.05 -4.80 0.99
C MET A 358 19.55 -6.25 0.83
N ASP A 359 19.91 -6.92 -0.25
CA ASP A 359 19.50 -8.30 -0.57
C ASP A 359 20.66 -9.32 -0.43
N GLY A 360 21.78 -8.95 0.14
CA GLY A 360 22.95 -9.78 0.44
C GLY A 360 23.93 -9.87 -0.72
#